data_e281c748119a49ef5d2d737d1c93e8f9
#
_entry.id   e281c748119a49ef5d2d737d1c93e8f9
#
_cell.length_a   1.000
_cell.length_b   1.000
_cell.length_c   1.000
_cell.angle_alpha   90.00
_cell.angle_beta   90.00
_cell.angle_gamma   90.00
#
_symmetry.space_group_name_H-M   'P 1'
#
loop_
_entity.id
_entity.type
_entity.pdbx_description
1 polymer ?
#
loop_
_entity_poly.entity_id
_entity_poly.type
_entity_poly.pdbx_seq_one_letter_code
_entity_poly.pdbx_strand_id
1 'polypeptide(L)'
;MKTKFYYYISILFLCLCHVSCEDFLEETNKSGLTTDPFMKTKVGIESALNSCYSGARTFYGQEDGFGMTESGTDLFLRGGDNKANQLADYTIDLNGSQSTIGNVWKNLYLSLSACNQ
;
A
#
# COMPACT_ATOMS: atom_id res chain seq x y z
N MET A 1 19.53 -43.44 39.98
CA MET A 1 19.61 -43.77 38.54
C MET A 1 18.37 -43.33 37.77
N LYS A 2 17.16 -43.44 38.32
CA LYS A 2 15.90 -43.10 37.64
C LYS A 2 15.79 -41.59 37.25
N THR A 3 16.25 -40.68 38.09
CA THR A 3 16.18 -39.23 37.84
C THR A 3 17.04 -38.79 36.64
N LYS A 4 18.21 -39.35 36.44
CA LYS A 4 19.07 -39.08 35.28
C LYS A 4 18.43 -39.56 33.97
N PHE A 5 17.71 -40.65 34.02
CA PHE A 5 17.00 -41.19 32.85
C PHE A 5 15.88 -40.27 32.37
N TYR A 6 15.09 -39.72 33.28
CA TYR A 6 14.04 -38.73 32.92
C TYR A 6 14.62 -37.42 32.37
N TYR A 7 15.79 -37.01 32.86
CA TYR A 7 16.49 -35.84 32.35
C TYR A 7 16.91 -36.00 30.87
N TYR A 8 17.46 -37.14 30.51
CA TYR A 8 17.82 -37.45 29.12
C TYR A 8 16.61 -37.58 28.20
N ILE A 9 15.52 -38.16 28.69
CA ILE A 9 14.26 -38.22 27.92
C ILE A 9 13.70 -36.80 27.68
N SER A 10 13.74 -35.93 28.67
CA SER A 10 13.29 -34.54 28.54
C SER A 10 14.12 -33.76 27.51
N ILE A 11 15.44 -33.93 27.51
CA ILE A 11 16.32 -33.27 26.53
C ILE A 11 16.05 -33.83 25.14
N LEU A 12 15.89 -35.15 24.99
CA LEU A 12 15.57 -35.75 23.70
C LEU A 12 14.24 -35.26 23.15
N PHE A 13 13.22 -35.12 23.99
CA PHE A 13 11.91 -34.58 23.60
C PHE A 13 11.99 -33.09 23.19
N LEU A 14 12.79 -32.28 23.91
CA LEU A 14 13.03 -30.90 23.57
C LEU A 14 13.72 -30.75 22.20
N CYS A 15 14.70 -31.59 21.90
CA CYS A 15 15.39 -31.59 20.59
C CYS A 15 14.47 -32.00 19.44
N LEU A 16 13.50 -32.90 19.66
CA LEU A 16 12.54 -33.29 18.63
C LEU A 16 11.51 -32.17 18.29
N CYS A 17 11.24 -31.27 19.23
CA CYS A 17 10.34 -30.13 18.99
C CYS A 17 10.95 -29.03 18.09
N HIS A 18 12.26 -29.06 17.86
CA HIS A 18 12.95 -28.11 17.00
C HIS A 18 13.01 -28.51 15.52
N VAL A 19 12.51 -29.68 15.15
CA VAL A 19 12.35 -30.07 13.74
C VAL A 19 11.12 -29.32 13.22
N SER A 20 11.29 -28.05 12.94
CA SER A 20 10.30 -27.24 12.22
C SER A 20 10.24 -27.75 10.79
N CYS A 21 9.07 -28.16 10.35
CA CYS A 21 8.83 -28.47 8.94
C CYS A 21 8.82 -27.15 8.17
N GLU A 22 9.94 -26.78 7.57
CA GLU A 22 10.08 -25.59 6.73
C GLU A 22 9.13 -25.69 5.52
N ASP A 23 8.98 -26.87 4.95
CA ASP A 23 8.07 -27.17 3.84
C ASP A 23 6.57 -26.96 4.16
N PHE A 24 6.16 -27.02 5.43
CA PHE A 24 4.76 -26.80 5.81
C PHE A 24 4.36 -25.32 5.75
N LEU A 25 5.33 -24.43 5.86
CA LEU A 25 5.13 -22.96 5.78
C LEU A 25 5.39 -22.42 4.39
N GLU A 26 5.83 -23.26 3.44
CA GLU A 26 6.00 -22.85 2.06
C GLU A 26 4.63 -22.67 1.41
N GLU A 27 4.26 -21.41 1.15
CA GLU A 27 2.99 -21.04 0.55
C GLU A 27 2.96 -21.45 -0.93
N THR A 28 2.45 -22.66 -1.19
CA THR A 28 2.23 -23.11 -2.58
C THR A 28 0.95 -22.49 -3.12
N ASN A 29 1.09 -21.42 -3.88
CA ASN A 29 -0.04 -20.81 -4.57
C ASN A 29 -0.50 -21.72 -5.73
N LYS A 30 -1.58 -22.45 -5.50
CA LYS A 30 -2.17 -23.38 -6.50
C LYS A 30 -2.70 -22.67 -7.75
N SER A 31 -2.90 -21.36 -7.73
CA SER A 31 -3.30 -20.57 -8.88
C SER A 31 -2.16 -20.23 -9.84
N GLY A 32 -0.93 -20.56 -9.48
CA GLY A 32 0.26 -20.36 -10.32
C GLY A 32 0.74 -18.91 -10.47
N LEU A 33 0.03 -17.95 -9.88
CA LEU A 33 0.37 -16.53 -9.89
C LEU A 33 1.00 -16.14 -8.56
N THR A 34 2.21 -16.59 -8.30
CA THR A 34 3.03 -16.01 -7.23
C THR A 34 3.66 -14.71 -7.74
N THR A 35 3.78 -13.73 -6.87
CA THR A 35 4.30 -12.39 -7.19
C THR A 35 5.65 -12.46 -7.88
N ASP A 36 6.59 -13.23 -7.35
CA ASP A 36 7.95 -13.33 -7.86
C ASP A 36 8.09 -13.89 -9.28
N PRO A 37 7.51 -15.07 -9.63
CA PRO A 37 7.57 -15.59 -10.99
C PRO A 37 6.80 -14.71 -11.96
N PHE A 38 5.65 -14.14 -11.55
CA PHE A 38 4.83 -13.28 -12.38
C PHE A 38 5.56 -11.98 -12.74
N MET A 39 6.18 -11.33 -11.77
CA MET A 39 6.93 -10.08 -11.98
C MET A 39 8.18 -10.24 -12.85
N LYS A 40 8.68 -11.47 -13.04
CA LYS A 40 9.77 -11.78 -13.98
C LYS A 40 9.29 -11.94 -15.42
N THR A 41 7.98 -11.90 -15.67
CA THR A 41 7.42 -11.97 -17.02
C THR A 41 7.16 -10.57 -17.58
N LYS A 42 7.17 -10.44 -18.91
CA LYS A 42 6.80 -9.21 -19.62
C LYS A 42 5.41 -8.72 -19.18
N VAL A 43 4.44 -9.63 -19.09
CA VAL A 43 3.06 -9.32 -18.68
C VAL A 43 3.00 -8.82 -17.25
N GLY A 44 3.80 -9.39 -16.35
CA GLY A 44 3.91 -8.94 -14.97
C GLY A 44 4.44 -7.51 -14.86
N ILE A 45 5.52 -7.20 -15.58
CA ILE A 45 6.10 -5.86 -15.61
C ILE A 45 5.12 -4.84 -16.21
N GLU A 46 4.46 -5.18 -17.33
CA GLU A 46 3.45 -4.31 -17.94
C GLU A 46 2.26 -4.07 -17.00
N SER A 47 1.84 -5.10 -16.25
CA SER A 47 0.76 -4.98 -15.25
C SER A 47 1.18 -4.07 -14.09
N ALA A 48 2.41 -4.20 -13.60
CA ALA A 48 2.96 -3.33 -12.57
C ALA A 48 3.03 -1.87 -13.04
N LEU A 49 3.53 -1.65 -14.25
CA LEU A 49 3.57 -0.32 -14.87
C LEU A 49 2.18 0.29 -15.01
N ASN A 50 1.20 -0.48 -15.48
CA ASN A 50 -0.20 -0.03 -15.57
C ASN A 50 -0.79 0.30 -14.19
N SER A 51 -0.39 -0.41 -13.14
CA SER A 51 -0.78 -0.10 -11.76
C SER A 51 -0.25 1.27 -11.33
N CYS A 52 0.99 1.61 -11.67
CA CYS A 52 1.58 2.93 -11.41
C CYS A 52 0.78 4.05 -12.12
N TYR A 53 0.46 3.88 -13.39
CA TYR A 53 -0.38 4.83 -14.12
C TYR A 53 -1.81 4.92 -13.58
N SER A 54 -2.36 3.82 -13.07
CA SER A 54 -3.68 3.82 -12.43
C SER A 54 -3.71 4.74 -11.21
N GLY A 55 -2.63 4.79 -10.45
CA GLY A 55 -2.49 5.72 -9.32
C GLY A 55 -2.56 7.20 -9.72
N ALA A 56 -2.04 7.55 -10.88
CA ALA A 56 -2.10 8.93 -11.40
C ALA A 56 -3.53 9.41 -11.72
N ARG A 57 -4.47 8.48 -11.94
CA ARG A 57 -5.89 8.80 -12.19
C ARG A 57 -6.56 9.48 -10.99
N THR A 58 -6.10 9.21 -9.77
CA THR A 58 -6.63 9.88 -8.57
C THR A 58 -6.32 11.37 -8.56
N PHE A 59 -5.27 11.79 -9.24
CA PHE A 59 -4.93 13.20 -9.40
C PHE A 59 -5.59 13.80 -10.64
N TYR A 60 -5.41 13.19 -11.81
CA TYR A 60 -5.84 13.78 -13.08
C TYR A 60 -7.32 13.55 -13.45
N GLY A 61 -8.01 12.64 -12.81
CA GLY A 61 -9.39 12.28 -13.18
C GLY A 61 -10.40 12.44 -12.04
N GLN A 62 -10.00 13.06 -10.93
CA GLN A 62 -10.80 13.14 -9.72
C GLN A 62 -10.94 14.58 -9.23
N GLU A 63 -12.01 14.83 -8.49
CA GLU A 63 -12.33 16.14 -7.91
C GLU A 63 -11.20 16.70 -7.03
N ASP A 64 -10.57 15.84 -6.22
CA ASP A 64 -9.49 16.26 -5.31
C ASP A 64 -8.28 16.81 -6.10
N GLY A 65 -7.88 16.16 -7.19
CA GLY A 65 -6.77 16.62 -8.02
C GLY A 65 -7.11 17.92 -8.76
N PHE A 66 -8.30 17.98 -9.34
CA PHE A 66 -8.80 19.20 -9.98
C PHE A 66 -8.89 20.35 -8.97
N GLY A 67 -9.44 20.09 -7.79
CA GLY A 67 -9.53 21.09 -6.73
C GLY A 67 -8.18 21.67 -6.32
N MET A 68 -7.12 20.83 -6.28
CA MET A 68 -5.77 21.31 -5.93
C MET A 68 -5.08 22.13 -7.04
N THR A 69 -5.41 21.90 -8.31
CA THR A 69 -4.74 22.56 -9.43
C THR A 69 -5.48 23.79 -9.91
N GLU A 70 -6.81 23.77 -9.84
CA GLU A 70 -7.64 24.79 -10.49
C GLU A 70 -8.37 25.70 -9.49
N SER A 71 -8.63 25.22 -8.25
CA SER A 71 -9.27 26.07 -7.24
C SER A 71 -8.36 27.22 -6.83
N GLY A 72 -8.94 28.41 -6.65
CA GLY A 72 -8.18 29.59 -6.29
C GLY A 72 -7.52 30.31 -7.47
N THR A 73 -7.74 29.81 -8.70
CA THR A 73 -7.33 30.54 -9.92
C THR A 73 -8.43 31.52 -10.36
N ASP A 74 -8.09 32.45 -11.23
CA ASP A 74 -9.02 33.43 -11.81
C ASP A 74 -10.02 32.82 -12.83
N LEU A 75 -9.77 31.56 -13.24
CA LEU A 75 -10.58 30.86 -14.23
C LEU A 75 -11.72 30.03 -13.63
N PHE A 76 -11.58 29.64 -12.36
CA PHE A 76 -12.54 28.74 -11.72
C PHE A 76 -13.12 29.34 -10.44
N LEU A 77 -14.42 29.54 -10.45
CA LEU A 77 -15.17 29.92 -9.27
C LEU A 77 -15.35 28.65 -8.37
N ARG A 78 -15.32 28.88 -7.06
CA ARG A 78 -15.58 27.85 -6.09
C ARG A 78 -16.97 27.24 -6.24
N GLY A 79 -17.05 25.95 -5.96
CA GLY A 79 -18.31 25.24 -5.74
C GLY A 79 -18.98 25.66 -4.42
N GLY A 80 -20.16 25.11 -4.17
CA GLY A 80 -20.94 25.41 -2.95
C GLY A 80 -20.49 24.65 -1.69
N ASP A 81 -19.46 23.82 -1.75
CA ASP A 81 -19.01 23.03 -0.61
C ASP A 81 -17.84 23.67 0.16
N ASN A 82 -17.69 23.24 1.42
CA ASN A 82 -16.66 23.79 2.31
C ASN A 82 -15.23 23.46 1.87
N LYS A 83 -15.01 22.32 1.19
CA LYS A 83 -13.67 21.92 0.73
C LYS A 83 -13.20 22.83 -0.41
N ALA A 84 -14.07 23.09 -1.37
CA ALA A 84 -13.79 24.00 -2.47
C ALA A 84 -13.55 25.42 -1.95
N ASN A 85 -14.29 25.87 -0.94
CA ASN A 85 -14.10 27.16 -0.31
C ASN A 85 -12.71 27.33 0.31
N GLN A 86 -12.23 26.33 1.02
CA GLN A 86 -10.90 26.36 1.64
C GLN A 86 -9.79 26.50 0.61
N LEU A 87 -9.87 25.74 -0.48
CA LEU A 87 -8.89 25.75 -1.56
C LEU A 87 -8.96 27.04 -2.40
N ALA A 88 -10.17 27.53 -2.68
CA ALA A 88 -10.37 28.71 -3.53
C ALA A 88 -10.09 30.02 -2.81
N ASP A 89 -10.51 30.15 -1.56
CA ASP A 89 -10.44 31.40 -0.81
C ASP A 89 -9.20 31.47 0.12
N TYR A 90 -8.35 30.43 0.12
CA TYR A 90 -7.14 30.35 0.96
C TYR A 90 -7.42 30.64 2.44
N THR A 91 -8.49 30.04 2.96
CA THR A 91 -8.92 30.27 4.35
C THR A 91 -7.92 29.71 5.37
N ILE A 92 -8.05 30.10 6.64
CA ILE A 92 -7.21 29.61 7.75
C ILE A 92 -7.26 28.07 7.89
N ASP A 93 -8.34 27.45 7.41
CA ASP A 93 -8.52 26.00 7.44
C ASP A 93 -7.75 25.27 6.32
N LEU A 94 -7.14 26.01 5.38
CA LEU A 94 -6.25 25.45 4.37
C LEU A 94 -4.91 25.10 5.00
N ASN A 95 -4.83 23.91 5.56
CA ASN A 95 -3.65 23.40 6.22
C ASN A 95 -3.46 21.90 5.91
N GLY A 96 -2.42 21.27 6.44
CA GLY A 96 -2.10 19.87 6.17
C GLY A 96 -3.17 18.84 6.60
N SER A 97 -4.16 19.25 7.37
CA SER A 97 -5.30 18.41 7.77
C SER A 97 -6.50 18.55 6.83
N GLN A 98 -6.43 19.45 5.84
CA GLN A 98 -7.47 19.61 4.84
C GLN A 98 -7.61 18.31 4.01
N SER A 99 -8.87 17.82 3.88
CA SER A 99 -9.12 16.47 3.37
C SER A 99 -8.64 16.24 1.94
N THR A 100 -8.77 17.23 1.05
CA THR A 100 -8.31 17.13 -0.35
C THR A 100 -6.79 17.00 -0.40
N ILE A 101 -6.06 17.81 0.35
CA ILE A 101 -4.59 17.74 0.45
C ILE A 101 -4.17 16.37 0.99
N GLY A 102 -4.81 15.93 2.09
CA GLY A 102 -4.53 14.63 2.71
C GLY A 102 -4.80 13.46 1.78
N ASN A 103 -5.91 13.49 1.03
CA ASN A 103 -6.27 12.44 0.07
C ASN A 103 -5.27 12.36 -1.09
N VAL A 104 -4.93 13.50 -1.69
CA VAL A 104 -3.97 13.57 -2.80
C VAL A 104 -2.60 13.08 -2.31
N TRP A 105 -2.13 13.56 -1.16
CA TRP A 105 -0.88 13.11 -0.56
C TRP A 105 -0.85 11.59 -0.36
N LYS A 106 -1.86 11.04 0.32
CA LYS A 106 -1.98 9.59 0.55
C LYS A 106 -1.95 8.79 -0.75
N ASN A 107 -2.74 9.22 -1.75
CA ASN A 107 -2.85 8.50 -3.02
C ASN A 107 -1.54 8.54 -3.82
N LEU A 108 -0.83 9.65 -3.83
CA LEU A 108 0.48 9.77 -4.47
C LEU A 108 1.52 8.86 -3.81
N TYR A 109 1.54 8.79 -2.47
CA TYR A 109 2.44 7.88 -1.76
C TYR A 109 2.09 6.41 -1.93
N LEU A 110 0.80 6.05 -2.02
CA LEU A 110 0.39 4.68 -2.37
C LEU A 110 0.85 4.31 -3.77
N SER A 111 0.72 5.23 -4.73
CA SER A 111 1.20 5.02 -6.11
C SER A 111 2.72 4.89 -6.16
N LEU A 112 3.45 5.72 -5.43
CA LEU A 112 4.90 5.63 -5.31
C LEU A 112 5.34 4.28 -4.71
N SER A 113 4.64 3.82 -3.68
CA SER A 113 4.90 2.51 -3.08
C SER A 113 4.69 1.36 -4.07
N ALA A 114 3.63 1.43 -4.89
CA ALA A 114 3.37 0.44 -5.93
C ALA A 114 4.44 0.44 -7.03
N CYS A 115 5.02 1.60 -7.35
CA CYS A 115 6.09 1.71 -8.35
C CYS A 115 7.46 1.22 -7.83
N ASN A 116 7.64 1.13 -6.51
CA ASN A 116 8.88 0.70 -5.87
C ASN A 116 8.92 -0.80 -5.51
N GLN A 117 7.90 -1.57 -5.84
CA GLN A 117 7.83 -3.02 -5.66
C GLN A 117 8.47 -3.75 -6.84
#